data_84cf13547bfde5a5fc4f7496ffc8beb5
#
_entry.id   84cf13547bfde5a5fc4f7496ffc8beb5
#
_cell.length_a   1.000
_cell.length_b   1.000
_cell.length_c   1.000
_cell.angle_alpha   90.00
_cell.angle_beta   90.00
_cell.angle_gamma   90.00
#
_symmetry.space_group_name_H-M   'P 1'
#
loop_
_entity.id
_entity.type
_entity.pdbx_description
1 polymer ?
#
loop_
_entity_poly.entity_id
_entity_poly.type
_entity_poly.pdbx_seq_one_letter_code
_entity_poly.pdbx_strand_id
1 'polypeptide(L)'
;VGNNDSNEIYKGILDGHSRSVFHGSIIVREKAAGVNANQVDKNLLLSNTAEADTKPAFWVYCDDVRCGHGAACGQIDEDAIFYLMSRGVTEEQAKRILIRAFVAEVIDTVENDTLKEYLQYVVENKLDNL
;
A
#
# COMPACT_ATOMS: atom_id res chain seq x y z
N VAL A 1 11.45 -15.49 19.89
CA VAL A 1 10.35 -16.43 20.01
C VAL A 1 9.97 -16.81 18.59
N GLY A 2 9.91 -18.12 18.29
CA GLY A 2 9.52 -18.62 16.99
C GLY A 2 8.00 -18.67 16.80
N ASN A 3 7.56 -19.13 15.60
CA ASN A 3 6.15 -19.28 15.22
C ASN A 3 5.36 -17.94 15.29
N ASN A 4 5.92 -16.88 14.74
CA ASN A 4 5.27 -15.58 14.63
C ASN A 4 4.92 -15.27 13.17
N ASP A 5 3.77 -14.62 12.98
CA ASP A 5 3.38 -14.03 11.71
C ASP A 5 3.55 -12.51 11.77
N SER A 6 4.14 -11.94 10.73
CA SER A 6 4.25 -10.49 10.53
C SER A 6 3.85 -10.16 9.09
N ASN A 7 2.88 -9.29 8.94
CA ASN A 7 2.47 -8.79 7.63
C ASN A 7 2.45 -7.26 7.66
N GLU A 8 3.34 -6.66 6.92
CA GLU A 8 3.50 -5.21 6.83
C GLU A 8 3.10 -4.73 5.44
N ILE A 9 2.10 -3.88 5.38
CA ILE A 9 1.61 -3.29 4.14
C ILE A 9 1.72 -1.77 4.23
N TYR A 10 2.52 -1.20 3.35
CA TYR A 10 2.64 0.24 3.16
C TYR A 10 2.04 0.63 1.82
N LYS A 11 1.27 1.72 1.82
CA LYS A 11 0.70 2.28 0.60
C LYS A 11 0.89 3.78 0.57
N GLY A 12 1.52 4.27 -0.49
CA GLY A 12 1.69 5.69 -0.77
C GLY A 12 0.79 6.15 -1.91
N ILE A 13 0.26 7.35 -1.80
CA ILE A 13 -0.42 8.06 -2.90
C ILE A 13 0.31 9.39 -3.04
N LEU A 14 0.89 9.60 -4.21
CA LEU A 14 1.78 10.72 -4.46
C LEU A 14 1.29 11.53 -5.66
N ASP A 15 1.23 12.85 -5.48
CA ASP A 15 0.82 13.79 -6.53
C ASP A 15 1.77 14.98 -6.66
N GLY A 16 1.67 15.70 -7.75
CA GLY A 16 2.50 16.88 -8.03
C GLY A 16 3.98 16.53 -8.09
N HIS A 17 4.80 17.19 -7.29
CA HIS A 17 6.24 16.94 -7.15
C HIS A 17 6.59 16.23 -5.86
N SER A 18 5.66 15.46 -5.31
CA SER A 18 5.91 14.73 -4.06
C SER A 18 6.87 13.57 -4.27
N ARG A 19 7.68 13.31 -3.23
CA ARG A 19 8.61 12.18 -3.20
C ARG A 19 8.44 11.37 -1.92
N SER A 20 8.29 10.07 -2.06
CA SER A 20 8.32 9.11 -0.97
C SER A 20 9.61 8.30 -0.99
N VAL A 21 10.18 8.05 0.18
CA VAL A 21 11.33 7.16 0.34
C VAL A 21 10.98 6.12 1.40
N PHE A 22 10.91 4.86 1.01
CA PHE A 22 10.64 3.74 1.89
C PHE A 22 11.88 2.84 2.03
N HIS A 23 12.42 2.73 3.24
CA HIS A 23 13.45 1.75 3.58
C HIS A 23 12.90 0.85 4.68
N GLY A 24 12.43 -0.33 4.31
CA GLY A 24 11.92 -1.34 5.23
C GLY A 24 12.92 -2.46 5.45
N SER A 25 13.10 -2.91 6.69
CA SER A 25 13.96 -4.06 6.99
C SER A 25 13.28 -5.00 7.96
N ILE A 26 13.14 -6.26 7.55
CA ILE A 26 12.72 -7.35 8.43
C ILE A 26 13.97 -8.10 8.89
N ILE A 27 14.14 -8.20 10.22
CA ILE A 27 15.28 -8.90 10.82
C ILE A 27 14.77 -10.15 11.53
N VAL A 28 15.08 -11.32 10.99
CA VAL A 28 14.77 -12.62 11.59
C VAL A 28 16.02 -13.15 12.30
N ARG A 29 15.96 -13.25 13.62
CA ARG A 29 17.09 -13.66 14.46
C ARG A 29 17.23 -15.19 14.51
N GLU A 30 18.41 -15.69 14.88
CA GLU A 30 18.78 -17.14 14.91
C GLU A 30 17.78 -18.04 15.65
N LYS A 31 17.09 -17.53 16.68
CA LYS A 31 16.14 -18.32 17.50
C LYS A 31 14.68 -18.14 17.08
N ALA A 32 14.42 -17.62 15.90
CA ALA A 32 13.08 -17.30 15.42
C ALA A 32 12.56 -18.32 14.39
N ALA A 33 12.73 -19.62 14.67
CA ALA A 33 12.20 -20.67 13.80
C ALA A 33 10.69 -20.61 13.65
N GLY A 34 10.16 -20.98 12.46
CA GLY A 34 8.73 -20.98 12.15
C GLY A 34 8.14 -19.58 11.92
N VAL A 35 8.97 -18.55 11.71
CA VAL A 35 8.49 -17.20 11.37
C VAL A 35 7.96 -17.16 9.94
N ASN A 36 6.81 -16.50 9.77
CA ASN A 36 6.27 -16.11 8.47
C ASN A 36 6.20 -14.58 8.43
N ALA A 37 7.04 -13.95 7.62
CA ALA A 37 7.14 -12.49 7.55
C ALA A 37 6.99 -11.99 6.11
N ASN A 38 6.09 -11.04 5.91
CA ASN A 38 5.85 -10.42 4.61
C ASN A 38 5.84 -8.90 4.73
N GLN A 39 6.50 -8.22 3.80
CA GLN A 39 6.51 -6.76 3.71
C GLN A 39 6.20 -6.34 2.28
N VAL A 40 5.19 -5.50 2.11
CA VAL A 40 4.79 -4.96 0.80
C VAL A 40 4.71 -3.45 0.86
N ASP A 41 5.36 -2.79 -0.10
CA ASP A 41 5.24 -1.35 -0.34
C ASP A 41 4.66 -1.11 -1.74
N LYS A 42 3.50 -0.46 -1.79
CA LYS A 42 2.82 -0.11 -3.05
C LYS A 42 2.62 1.40 -3.12
N ASN A 43 3.05 2.01 -4.22
CA ASN A 43 2.93 3.44 -4.43
C ASN A 43 2.14 3.74 -5.70
N LEU A 44 1.08 4.55 -5.56
CA LEU A 44 0.26 5.04 -6.65
C LEU A 44 0.65 6.48 -6.96
N LEU A 45 1.14 6.72 -8.17
CA LEU A 45 1.51 8.04 -8.65
C LEU A 45 0.36 8.66 -9.41
N LEU A 46 -0.08 9.85 -8.98
CA LEU A 46 -1.15 10.61 -9.62
C LEU A 46 -0.62 11.60 -10.66
N SER A 47 0.69 11.84 -10.66
CA SER A 47 1.37 12.75 -11.61
C SER A 47 2.67 12.14 -12.15
N ASN A 48 3.13 12.62 -13.31
CA ASN A 48 4.38 12.18 -13.93
C ASN A 48 5.64 12.74 -13.22
N THR A 49 5.46 13.64 -12.27
CA THR A 49 6.53 14.29 -11.50
C THR A 49 6.62 13.78 -10.06
N ALA A 50 5.69 12.94 -9.66
CA ALA A 50 5.76 12.26 -8.37
C ALA A 50 6.74 11.08 -8.43
N GLU A 51 7.48 10.87 -7.35
CA GLU A 51 8.53 9.85 -7.26
C GLU A 51 8.34 8.97 -6.02
N ALA A 52 8.61 7.66 -6.15
CA ALA A 52 8.68 6.74 -5.03
C ALA A 52 9.94 5.89 -5.10
N ASP A 53 10.81 6.04 -4.09
CA ASP A 53 11.97 5.19 -3.89
C ASP A 53 11.63 4.14 -2.84
N THR A 54 11.71 2.86 -3.21
CA THR A 54 11.39 1.76 -2.29
C THR A 54 12.53 0.76 -2.22
N LYS A 55 12.96 0.46 -0.99
CA LYS A 55 14.05 -0.46 -0.70
C LYS A 55 13.69 -1.40 0.46
N PRO A 56 12.86 -2.43 0.19
CA PRO A 56 12.64 -3.49 1.17
C PRO A 56 13.89 -4.35 1.31
N ALA A 57 14.21 -4.80 2.53
CA ALA A 57 15.37 -5.64 2.81
C ALA A 57 15.06 -6.72 3.84
N PHE A 58 15.77 -7.85 3.75
CA PHE A 58 15.75 -8.91 4.75
C PHE A 58 17.13 -9.18 5.31
N TRP A 59 17.16 -9.42 6.63
CA TRP A 59 18.30 -9.96 7.34
C TRP A 59 17.85 -11.23 8.05
N VAL A 60 18.10 -12.39 7.43
CA VAL A 60 17.59 -13.67 7.90
C VAL A 60 18.75 -14.50 8.46
N TYR A 61 18.66 -14.83 9.75
CA TYR A 61 19.65 -15.60 10.49
C TYR A 61 19.11 -16.96 10.97
N CYS A 62 17.98 -17.43 10.40
CA CYS A 62 17.34 -18.68 10.73
C CYS A 62 16.82 -19.34 9.46
N ASP A 63 17.08 -20.65 9.28
CA ASP A 63 16.75 -21.36 8.05
C ASP A 63 15.27 -21.79 7.96
N ASP A 64 14.64 -22.03 9.11
CA ASP A 64 13.24 -22.49 9.18
C ASP A 64 12.28 -21.28 9.23
N VAL A 65 12.18 -20.55 8.13
CA VAL A 65 11.34 -19.35 8.02
C VAL A 65 10.74 -19.21 6.62
N ARG A 66 9.64 -18.45 6.54
CA ARG A 66 9.04 -17.98 5.28
C ARG A 66 9.06 -16.47 5.27
N CYS A 67 9.85 -15.88 4.36
CA CYS A 67 9.96 -14.44 4.25
C CYS A 67 9.71 -14.02 2.82
N GLY A 68 8.89 -12.98 2.65
CA GLY A 68 8.58 -12.39 1.37
C GLY A 68 8.58 -10.87 1.44
N HIS A 69 9.09 -10.20 0.40
CA HIS A 69 8.87 -8.77 0.24
C HIS A 69 8.47 -8.45 -1.20
N GLY A 70 7.77 -7.35 -1.35
CA GLY A 70 7.37 -6.83 -2.65
C GLY A 70 7.38 -5.31 -2.65
N ALA A 71 7.67 -4.74 -3.82
CA ALA A 71 7.52 -3.33 -4.05
C ALA A 71 6.85 -3.11 -5.40
N ALA A 72 5.92 -2.17 -5.46
CA ALA A 72 5.27 -1.76 -6.69
C ALA A 72 5.11 -0.23 -6.70
N CYS A 73 5.40 0.36 -7.86
CA CYS A 73 5.16 1.77 -8.10
C CYS A 73 4.57 1.90 -9.50
N GLY A 74 3.48 2.62 -9.62
CA GLY A 74 2.81 2.81 -10.90
C GLY A 74 1.81 3.95 -10.86
N GLN A 75 1.38 4.35 -12.05
CA GLN A 75 0.30 5.32 -12.25
C GLN A 75 -1.06 4.63 -12.16
N ILE A 76 -2.11 5.45 -12.10
CA ILE A 76 -3.46 4.93 -12.21
C ILE A 76 -3.62 4.24 -13.57
N ASP A 77 -4.27 3.07 -13.58
CA ASP A 77 -4.56 2.32 -14.78
C ASP A 77 -5.54 3.08 -15.68
N GLU A 78 -5.06 3.52 -16.84
CA GLU A 78 -5.86 4.27 -17.81
C GLU A 78 -6.98 3.41 -18.44
N ASP A 79 -6.76 2.12 -18.60
CA ASP A 79 -7.79 1.20 -19.08
C ASP A 79 -8.94 1.07 -18.07
N ALA A 80 -8.62 1.06 -16.78
CA ALA A 80 -9.62 1.07 -15.72
C ALA A 80 -10.40 2.40 -15.69
N ILE A 81 -9.72 3.55 -15.88
CA ILE A 81 -10.39 4.85 -16.04
C ILE A 81 -11.34 4.82 -17.23
N PHE A 82 -10.84 4.39 -18.39
CA PHE A 82 -11.64 4.32 -19.60
C PHE A 82 -12.88 3.41 -19.43
N TYR A 83 -12.71 2.26 -18.77
CA TYR A 83 -13.81 1.36 -18.48
C TYR A 83 -14.89 2.02 -17.62
N LEU A 84 -14.53 2.71 -16.56
CA LEU A 84 -15.46 3.43 -15.68
C LEU A 84 -16.16 4.57 -16.45
N MET A 85 -15.43 5.33 -17.27
CA MET A 85 -16.00 6.38 -18.10
C MET A 85 -17.01 5.82 -19.12
N SER A 86 -16.77 4.64 -19.70
CA SER A 86 -17.71 3.97 -20.62
C SER A 86 -19.02 3.57 -19.93
N ARG A 87 -19.06 3.54 -18.60
CA ARG A 87 -20.24 3.28 -17.76
C ARG A 87 -20.91 4.56 -17.26
N GLY A 88 -20.51 5.74 -17.74
CA GLY A 88 -21.14 7.01 -17.43
C GLY A 88 -20.53 7.75 -16.22
N VAL A 89 -19.39 7.29 -15.73
CA VAL A 89 -18.63 7.95 -14.66
C VAL A 89 -17.72 9.01 -15.29
N THR A 90 -17.58 10.19 -14.69
CA THR A 90 -16.61 11.18 -15.15
C THR A 90 -15.18 10.73 -14.86
N GLU A 91 -14.18 11.26 -15.59
CA GLU A 91 -12.77 10.92 -15.37
C GLU A 91 -12.34 11.20 -13.92
N GLU A 92 -12.73 12.33 -13.37
CA GLU A 92 -12.45 12.70 -11.98
C GLU A 92 -13.05 11.68 -11.00
N GLN A 93 -14.31 11.32 -11.20
CA GLN A 93 -14.98 10.31 -10.38
C GLN A 93 -14.31 8.93 -10.53
N ALA A 94 -13.88 8.55 -11.74
CA ALA A 94 -13.17 7.30 -11.98
C ALA A 94 -11.84 7.26 -11.21
N LYS A 95 -11.04 8.32 -11.26
CA LYS A 95 -9.81 8.46 -10.49
C LYS A 95 -10.06 8.29 -8.99
N ARG A 96 -11.06 9.00 -8.45
CA ARG A 96 -11.44 8.88 -7.03
C ARG A 96 -11.85 7.46 -6.63
N ILE A 97 -12.61 6.76 -7.47
CA ILE A 97 -13.01 5.37 -7.24
C ILE A 97 -11.77 4.47 -7.15
N LEU A 98 -10.82 4.62 -8.08
CA LEU A 98 -9.61 3.79 -8.13
C LEU A 98 -8.68 4.08 -6.94
N ILE A 99 -8.54 5.35 -6.53
CA ILE A 99 -7.77 5.72 -5.34
C ILE A 99 -8.42 5.13 -4.07
N ARG A 100 -9.73 5.23 -3.93
CA ARG A 100 -10.47 4.61 -2.82
C ARG A 100 -10.24 3.10 -2.76
N ALA A 101 -10.35 2.41 -3.90
CA ALA A 101 -10.10 0.97 -3.98
C ALA A 101 -8.66 0.61 -3.56
N PHE A 102 -7.69 1.42 -3.95
CA PHE A 102 -6.30 1.24 -3.56
C PHE A 102 -6.10 1.37 -2.04
N VAL A 103 -6.72 2.35 -1.40
CA VAL A 103 -6.62 2.56 0.06
C VAL A 103 -7.43 1.53 0.84
N ALA A 104 -8.59 1.11 0.32
CA ALA A 104 -9.49 0.18 0.99
C ALA A 104 -8.80 -1.15 1.35
N GLU A 105 -7.84 -1.62 0.56
CA GLU A 105 -7.08 -2.84 0.84
C GLU A 105 -6.42 -2.81 2.24
N VAL A 106 -5.99 -1.63 2.73
CA VAL A 106 -5.42 -1.49 4.08
C VAL A 106 -6.49 -1.23 5.11
N ILE A 107 -7.44 -0.35 4.82
CA ILE A 107 -8.49 0.02 5.78
C ILE A 107 -9.38 -1.19 6.11
N ASP A 108 -9.63 -2.06 5.13
CA ASP A 108 -10.47 -3.23 5.33
C ASP A 108 -9.86 -4.30 6.25
N THR A 109 -8.55 -4.23 6.51
CA THR A 109 -7.89 -5.09 7.52
C THR A 109 -8.12 -4.65 8.96
N VAL A 110 -8.67 -3.45 9.17
CA VAL A 110 -8.94 -2.92 10.51
C VAL A 110 -10.21 -3.57 11.07
N GLU A 111 -10.07 -4.31 12.16
CA GLU A 111 -11.18 -5.03 12.80
C GLU A 111 -12.12 -4.13 13.63
N ASN A 112 -11.61 -2.98 14.10
CA ASN A 112 -12.41 -2.05 14.91
C ASN A 112 -13.23 -1.13 14.01
N ASP A 113 -14.55 -1.30 14.01
CA ASP A 113 -15.47 -0.57 13.14
C ASP A 113 -15.39 0.96 13.32
N THR A 114 -15.30 1.45 14.56
CA THR A 114 -15.19 2.89 14.83
C THR A 114 -13.89 3.48 14.25
N LEU A 115 -12.79 2.76 14.38
CA LEU A 115 -11.51 3.18 13.78
C LEU A 115 -11.58 3.12 12.26
N LYS A 116 -12.19 2.08 11.71
CA LYS A 116 -12.36 1.91 10.26
C LYS A 116 -13.19 3.06 9.67
N GLU A 117 -14.32 3.41 10.29
CA GLU A 117 -15.15 4.56 9.89
C GLU A 117 -14.36 5.87 9.95
N TYR A 118 -13.61 6.09 11.02
CA TYR A 118 -12.77 7.28 11.15
C TYR A 118 -11.70 7.36 10.04
N LEU A 119 -11.03 6.26 9.73
CA LEU A 119 -10.03 6.21 8.66
C LEU A 119 -10.66 6.46 7.29
N GLN A 120 -11.82 5.90 7.02
CA GLN A 120 -12.59 6.17 5.80
C GLN A 120 -12.93 7.67 5.68
N TYR A 121 -13.42 8.28 6.76
CA TYR A 121 -13.70 9.71 6.80
C TYR A 121 -12.45 10.57 6.52
N VAL A 122 -11.30 10.21 7.10
CA VAL A 122 -10.03 10.92 6.85
C VAL A 122 -9.63 10.82 5.38
N VAL A 123 -9.77 9.66 4.77
CA VAL A 123 -9.46 9.45 3.34
C VAL A 123 -10.39 10.28 2.47
N GLU A 124 -11.71 10.26 2.72
CA GLU A 124 -12.66 11.05 1.94
C GLU A 124 -12.33 12.54 1.97
N ASN A 125 -12.05 13.09 3.16
CA ASN A 125 -11.66 14.49 3.30
C ASN A 125 -10.35 14.83 2.55
N LYS A 126 -9.43 13.88 2.43
CA LYS A 126 -8.21 14.08 1.63
C LYS A 126 -8.50 14.06 0.14
N LEU A 127 -9.36 13.16 -0.32
CA LEU A 127 -9.77 13.04 -1.72
C LEU A 127 -10.58 14.25 -2.20
N ASP A 128 -11.34 14.89 -1.31
CA ASP A 128 -12.09 16.10 -1.62
C ASP A 128 -11.21 17.34 -1.85
N ASN A 129 -9.94 17.25 -1.43
CA ASN A 129 -8.95 18.33 -1.57
C ASN A 129 -7.82 17.98 -2.59
N LEU A 130 -7.96 16.90 -3.35
CA LEU A 130 -7.14 16.56 -4.52
C LEU A 130 -7.77 17.18 -5.79
#